data_9f248ffe228bcbc0eb20a6ec7030ce3a
#
_entry.id   9f248ffe228bcbc0eb20a6ec7030ce3a
#
_cell.length_a   1.000
_cell.length_b   1.000
_cell.length_c   1.000
_cell.angle_alpha   90.00
_cell.angle_beta   90.00
_cell.angle_gamma   90.00
#
_symmetry.space_group_name_H-M   'P 1'
#
loop_
_entity.id
_entity.type
_entity.pdbx_description
1 polymer ?
#
loop_
_entity_poly.entity_id
_entity_poly.type
_entity_poly.pdbx_seq_one_letter_code
_entity_poly.pdbx_strand_id
1 'polypeptide(L)'
;MRTPEQIWEDADLPARRLAGLALNPSATPEVLLRLLAEGPLAVRMVLCRDRDLPGAVVDAVIAHPDPRTRSFFAVNPHVDPAQRARLVDDPEWLVRAHVAQGPRATEPDRPKPLPDAAVVRILTTYEPEHLWSLYRNVSPELMRSLAAHPDAEARRHGVFHWSRMSDDERAALLADPDERVREAARACALHEDPAWVESQLPDRPCHSRTHLLLHSALSRAVVEGVLTAPADEDDTWMIAGNPTLPPDTVVLLAADPNPKVREQIAGRADLGPAERHVLVADPDPDVRGAVARHPDLDAEERRTLAADPDPRVRLAVSVHPGLSEEERARVDYTVPMDRPFGAHAAPWPPRDPEAVRRDAHSGHPLLRRRAAREHTLAPDLVARLAEDDDLGVRVLLAQNHPDAPAELLLRSFLEYTGPERARLTTRPNFPCAGLAGCADHEDPLVRALAARDPQTPPGTVDRLTRDPDAQVRSGAARHPNLPPARLAELLADAELAHRAAANPALDPAVTRRLLETQGREAR
;
A
#
# COMPACT_ATOMS: atom_id res chain seq x y z
N MET A 1 -4.70 4.46 -26.35
CA MET A 1 -4.13 5.72 -25.79
C MET A 1 -2.67 5.47 -25.46
N ARG A 2 -1.73 6.41 -25.76
CA ARG A 2 -0.31 6.24 -25.40
C ARG A 2 -0.16 6.25 -23.88
N THR A 3 0.63 5.33 -23.35
CA THR A 3 0.96 5.30 -21.93
C THR A 3 1.95 6.41 -21.58
N PRO A 4 2.10 6.80 -20.29
CA PRO A 4 3.14 7.75 -19.86
C PRO A 4 4.54 7.35 -20.31
N GLU A 5 4.88 6.06 -20.28
CA GLU A 5 6.15 5.51 -20.73
C GLU A 5 6.35 5.75 -22.23
N GLN A 6 5.34 5.44 -23.07
CA GLN A 6 5.39 5.70 -24.51
C GLN A 6 5.51 7.19 -24.84
N ILE A 7 4.81 8.06 -24.08
CA ILE A 7 4.93 9.52 -24.26
C ILE A 7 6.35 9.99 -23.95
N TRP A 8 7.00 9.39 -22.96
CA TRP A 8 8.36 9.71 -22.57
C TRP A 8 9.41 9.17 -23.55
N GLU A 9 9.23 7.94 -24.03
CA GLU A 9 10.10 7.32 -25.03
C GLU A 9 10.11 8.09 -26.34
N ASP A 10 8.95 8.60 -26.76
CA ASP A 10 8.79 9.40 -27.99
C ASP A 10 9.33 10.85 -27.84
N ALA A 11 9.69 11.28 -26.61
CA ALA A 11 10.18 12.64 -26.39
C ALA A 11 11.61 12.82 -26.92
N ASP A 12 11.78 13.80 -27.79
CA ASP A 12 13.08 14.23 -28.29
C ASP A 12 13.91 15.00 -27.22
N LEU A 13 15.16 15.30 -27.51
CA LEU A 13 16.06 15.99 -26.58
C LEU A 13 15.54 17.38 -26.16
N PRO A 14 15.01 18.24 -27.03
CA PRO A 14 14.36 19.49 -26.65
C PRO A 14 13.20 19.27 -25.65
N ALA A 15 12.27 18.35 -25.94
CA ALA A 15 11.15 18.04 -25.05
C ALA A 15 11.64 17.52 -23.68
N ARG A 16 12.67 16.69 -23.65
CA ARG A 16 13.26 16.19 -22.40
C ARG A 16 13.87 17.30 -21.55
N ARG A 17 14.55 18.28 -22.16
CA ARG A 17 15.05 19.47 -21.45
C ARG A 17 13.93 20.31 -20.86
N LEU A 18 12.88 20.55 -21.62
CA LEU A 18 11.72 21.32 -21.14
C LEU A 18 10.95 20.56 -20.04
N ALA A 19 10.84 19.23 -20.14
CA ALA A 19 10.27 18.41 -19.07
C ALA A 19 11.14 18.48 -17.80
N GLY A 20 12.46 18.50 -17.94
CA GLY A 20 13.37 18.75 -16.83
C GLY A 20 13.17 20.13 -16.21
N LEU A 21 13.03 21.18 -17.05
CA LEU A 21 12.74 22.54 -16.59
C LEU A 21 11.39 22.61 -15.84
N ALA A 22 10.39 21.83 -16.26
CA ALA A 22 9.13 21.70 -15.55
C ALA A 22 9.31 21.15 -14.11
N LEU A 23 10.33 20.34 -13.86
CA LEU A 23 10.68 19.80 -12.53
C LEU A 23 11.68 20.68 -11.76
N ASN A 24 12.22 21.73 -12.37
CA ASN A 24 13.19 22.60 -11.71
C ASN A 24 12.54 23.36 -10.55
N PRO A 25 13.02 23.23 -9.30
CA PRO A 25 12.43 23.91 -8.15
C PRO A 25 12.57 25.44 -8.23
N SER A 26 13.55 25.96 -9.01
CA SER A 26 13.75 27.38 -9.24
C SER A 26 12.90 27.95 -10.41
N ALA A 27 12.11 27.11 -11.09
CA ALA A 27 11.21 27.56 -12.16
C ALA A 27 10.07 28.42 -11.58
N THR A 28 9.97 29.66 -12.07
CA THR A 28 8.92 30.59 -11.63
C THR A 28 7.54 30.18 -12.18
N PRO A 29 6.42 30.65 -11.57
CA PRO A 29 5.09 30.39 -12.10
C PRO A 29 4.92 30.78 -13.56
N GLU A 30 5.56 31.86 -14.03
CA GLU A 30 5.50 32.31 -15.42
C GLU A 30 6.15 31.31 -16.37
N VAL A 31 7.29 30.70 -15.96
CA VAL A 31 7.97 29.62 -16.70
C VAL A 31 7.04 28.42 -16.80
N LEU A 32 6.43 28.00 -15.68
CA LEU A 32 5.53 26.85 -15.65
C LEU A 32 4.27 27.06 -16.49
N LEU A 33 3.66 28.25 -16.45
CA LEU A 33 2.52 28.63 -17.28
C LEU A 33 2.87 28.59 -18.77
N ARG A 34 4.07 29.06 -19.14
CA ARG A 34 4.53 28.98 -20.52
C ARG A 34 4.77 27.53 -20.96
N LEU A 35 5.37 26.69 -20.12
CA LEU A 35 5.54 25.26 -20.40
C LEU A 35 4.20 24.53 -20.53
N LEU A 36 3.20 24.93 -19.75
CA LEU A 36 1.83 24.39 -19.86
C LEU A 36 1.18 24.76 -21.19
N ALA A 37 1.30 26.02 -21.61
CA ALA A 37 0.61 26.55 -22.79
C ALA A 37 1.28 26.11 -24.11
N GLU A 38 2.61 26.12 -24.17
CA GLU A 38 3.38 25.93 -25.40
C GLU A 38 4.05 24.54 -25.45
N GLY A 39 4.21 23.83 -24.30
CA GLY A 39 4.97 22.60 -24.19
C GLY A 39 4.33 21.40 -24.88
N PRO A 40 5.13 20.49 -25.47
CA PRO A 40 4.63 19.21 -25.98
C PRO A 40 4.02 18.36 -24.88
N LEU A 41 3.28 17.30 -25.25
CA LEU A 41 2.53 16.46 -24.33
C LEU A 41 3.42 15.87 -23.19
N ALA A 42 4.65 15.48 -23.51
CA ALA A 42 5.60 14.95 -22.52
C ALA A 42 5.95 15.98 -21.42
N VAL A 43 6.07 17.25 -21.80
CA VAL A 43 6.33 18.35 -20.85
C VAL A 43 5.11 18.58 -19.95
N ARG A 44 3.91 18.66 -20.55
CA ARG A 44 2.67 18.83 -19.80
C ARG A 44 2.38 17.65 -18.87
N MET A 45 2.70 16.42 -19.30
CA MET A 45 2.60 15.23 -18.47
C MET A 45 3.47 15.36 -17.21
N VAL A 46 4.75 15.66 -17.37
CA VAL A 46 5.70 15.79 -16.25
C VAL A 46 5.30 16.96 -15.34
N LEU A 47 4.97 18.13 -15.93
CA LEU A 47 4.54 19.31 -15.19
C LEU A 47 3.31 19.02 -14.31
N CYS A 48 2.28 18.40 -14.87
CA CYS A 48 1.00 18.23 -14.19
C CYS A 48 0.97 17.07 -13.21
N ARG A 49 1.86 16.07 -13.35
CA ARG A 49 1.84 14.84 -12.56
C ARG A 49 2.92 14.77 -11.46
N ASP A 50 4.12 15.28 -11.75
CA ASP A 50 5.33 14.87 -11.02
C ASP A 50 5.91 15.96 -10.09
N ARG A 51 5.14 17.02 -9.79
CA ARG A 51 5.51 18.07 -8.85
C ARG A 51 4.32 18.73 -8.17
N ASP A 52 4.59 19.42 -7.07
CA ASP A 52 3.65 20.40 -6.53
C ASP A 52 3.56 21.64 -7.44
N LEU A 53 2.37 22.23 -7.52
CA LEU A 53 2.05 23.32 -8.43
C LEU A 53 1.55 24.57 -7.68
N PRO A 54 2.08 25.76 -8.03
CA PRO A 54 1.52 27.03 -7.57
C PRO A 54 0.04 27.18 -7.98
N GLY A 55 -0.78 27.84 -7.15
CA GLY A 55 -2.23 27.98 -7.38
C GLY A 55 -2.60 28.52 -8.77
N ALA A 56 -1.88 29.53 -9.26
CA ALA A 56 -2.10 30.06 -10.61
C ALA A 56 -1.86 29.02 -11.73
N VAL A 57 -0.90 28.11 -11.52
CA VAL A 57 -0.62 27.03 -12.49
C VAL A 57 -1.73 25.95 -12.39
N VAL A 58 -2.18 25.63 -11.17
CA VAL A 58 -3.33 24.73 -10.96
C VAL A 58 -4.56 25.24 -11.67
N ASP A 59 -4.89 26.54 -11.54
CA ASP A 59 -6.03 27.17 -12.22
C ASP A 59 -5.92 27.04 -13.75
N ALA A 60 -4.74 27.26 -14.28
CA ALA A 60 -4.48 27.13 -15.72
C ALA A 60 -4.56 25.67 -16.21
N VAL A 61 -4.13 24.69 -15.39
CA VAL A 61 -4.24 23.26 -15.71
C VAL A 61 -5.71 22.84 -15.74
N ILE A 62 -6.51 23.25 -14.76
CA ILE A 62 -7.95 22.93 -14.70
C ILE A 62 -8.70 23.52 -15.91
N ALA A 63 -8.32 24.71 -16.34
CA ALA A 63 -8.91 25.39 -17.52
C ALA A 63 -8.29 24.92 -18.86
N HIS A 64 -7.29 24.02 -18.85
CA HIS A 64 -6.59 23.64 -20.07
C HIS A 64 -7.49 22.90 -21.07
N PRO A 65 -7.49 23.23 -22.38
CA PRO A 65 -8.40 22.62 -23.35
C PRO A 65 -8.15 21.12 -23.60
N ASP A 66 -6.90 20.64 -23.50
CA ASP A 66 -6.57 19.23 -23.71
C ASP A 66 -6.92 18.39 -22.46
N PRO A 67 -7.89 17.46 -22.55
CA PRO A 67 -8.29 16.63 -21.41
C PRO A 67 -7.17 15.71 -20.90
N ARG A 68 -6.20 15.33 -21.72
CA ARG A 68 -5.03 14.55 -21.28
C ARG A 68 -4.19 15.34 -20.29
N THR A 69 -4.03 16.64 -20.51
CA THR A 69 -3.31 17.52 -19.58
C THR A 69 -4.02 17.56 -18.21
N ARG A 70 -5.35 17.72 -18.19
CA ARG A 70 -6.15 17.69 -16.97
C ARG A 70 -6.12 16.31 -16.30
N SER A 71 -6.11 15.22 -17.09
CA SER A 71 -6.04 13.86 -16.56
C SER A 71 -4.71 13.54 -15.86
N PHE A 72 -3.58 14.09 -16.31
CA PHE A 72 -2.31 13.96 -15.60
C PHE A 72 -2.34 14.64 -14.23
N PHE A 73 -2.99 15.78 -14.13
CA PHE A 73 -3.18 16.47 -12.85
C PHE A 73 -4.10 15.72 -11.90
N ALA A 74 -5.15 15.08 -12.41
CA ALA A 74 -6.08 14.29 -11.61
C ALA A 74 -5.40 13.17 -10.79
N VAL A 75 -4.26 12.66 -11.26
CA VAL A 75 -3.47 11.61 -10.58
C VAL A 75 -2.18 12.14 -9.93
N ASN A 76 -2.02 13.44 -9.76
CA ASN A 76 -0.84 14.04 -9.15
C ASN A 76 -0.81 13.78 -7.63
N PRO A 77 0.22 13.10 -7.08
CA PRO A 77 0.33 12.83 -5.65
C PRO A 77 0.85 14.02 -4.83
N HIS A 78 1.43 15.04 -5.48
CA HIS A 78 2.13 16.14 -4.83
C HIS A 78 1.23 17.33 -4.47
N VAL A 79 0.06 17.43 -5.09
CA VAL A 79 -0.88 18.52 -4.84
C VAL A 79 -1.92 18.13 -3.79
N ASP A 80 -2.48 19.15 -3.12
CA ASP A 80 -3.58 18.95 -2.18
C ASP A 80 -4.75 18.23 -2.89
N PRO A 81 -5.30 17.14 -2.31
CA PRO A 81 -6.46 16.44 -2.85
C PRO A 81 -7.66 17.34 -3.17
N ALA A 82 -7.85 18.43 -2.41
CA ALA A 82 -8.90 19.41 -2.70
C ALA A 82 -8.71 20.10 -4.07
N GLN A 83 -7.47 20.26 -4.53
CA GLN A 83 -7.22 20.81 -5.86
C GLN A 83 -7.58 19.81 -6.97
N ARG A 84 -7.29 18.52 -6.78
CA ARG A 84 -7.70 17.45 -7.70
C ARG A 84 -9.21 17.30 -7.75
N ALA A 85 -9.88 17.45 -6.61
CA ALA A 85 -11.33 17.38 -6.49
C ALA A 85 -12.07 18.43 -7.34
N ARG A 86 -11.42 19.53 -7.74
CA ARG A 86 -12.00 20.54 -8.66
C ARG A 86 -12.30 19.98 -10.07
N LEU A 87 -11.73 18.81 -10.41
CA LEU A 87 -12.01 18.10 -11.67
C LEU A 87 -13.13 17.06 -11.55
N VAL A 88 -13.83 16.97 -10.44
CA VAL A 88 -14.89 15.97 -10.23
C VAL A 88 -16.03 16.09 -11.23
N ASP A 89 -16.35 17.30 -11.68
CA ASP A 89 -17.39 17.57 -12.68
C ASP A 89 -16.79 17.89 -14.07
N ASP A 90 -15.57 17.43 -14.36
CA ASP A 90 -14.94 17.64 -15.67
C ASP A 90 -15.82 17.06 -16.80
N PRO A 91 -16.01 17.77 -17.92
CA PRO A 91 -16.86 17.29 -19.02
C PRO A 91 -16.35 15.98 -19.62
N GLU A 92 -15.04 15.74 -19.59
CA GLU A 92 -14.41 14.56 -20.18
C GLU A 92 -14.40 13.36 -19.22
N TRP A 93 -14.98 12.24 -19.65
CA TRP A 93 -15.04 11.02 -18.87
C TRP A 93 -13.66 10.52 -18.43
N LEU A 94 -12.63 10.66 -19.30
CA LEU A 94 -11.25 10.26 -19.00
C LEU A 94 -10.70 10.99 -17.78
N VAL A 95 -10.97 12.30 -17.66
CA VAL A 95 -10.51 13.11 -16.53
C VAL A 95 -11.23 12.65 -15.26
N ARG A 96 -12.56 12.46 -15.32
CA ARG A 96 -13.35 11.96 -14.18
C ARG A 96 -12.86 10.58 -13.72
N ALA A 97 -12.60 9.65 -14.66
CA ALA A 97 -12.05 8.33 -14.33
C ALA A 97 -10.71 8.42 -13.59
N HIS A 98 -9.82 9.33 -14.02
CA HIS A 98 -8.54 9.54 -13.34
C HIS A 98 -8.70 10.23 -11.97
N VAL A 99 -9.70 11.11 -11.78
CA VAL A 99 -10.02 11.63 -10.43
C VAL A 99 -10.42 10.51 -9.49
N ALA A 100 -11.32 9.61 -9.93
CA ALA A 100 -11.74 8.45 -9.13
C ALA A 100 -10.59 7.48 -8.86
N GLN A 101 -9.71 7.25 -9.84
CA GLN A 101 -8.53 6.42 -9.69
C GLN A 101 -7.53 7.03 -8.68
N GLY A 102 -7.34 8.35 -8.72
CA GLY A 102 -6.36 9.07 -7.93
C GLY A 102 -4.91 8.68 -8.22
N PRO A 103 -3.96 9.17 -7.43
CA PRO A 103 -2.57 8.76 -7.50
C PRO A 103 -2.41 7.28 -7.19
N ARG A 104 -1.45 6.62 -7.86
CA ARG A 104 -1.08 5.25 -7.50
C ARG A 104 -0.53 5.23 -6.07
N ALA A 105 -1.10 4.36 -5.24
CA ALA A 105 -0.56 4.10 -3.92
C ALA A 105 0.84 3.48 -4.06
N THR A 106 1.84 4.15 -3.53
CA THR A 106 3.13 3.55 -3.21
C THR A 106 3.09 3.27 -1.72
N GLU A 107 2.92 2.01 -1.32
CA GLU A 107 3.00 1.70 0.11
C GLU A 107 4.39 2.09 0.66
N PRO A 108 4.50 2.63 1.87
CA PRO A 108 3.46 2.79 2.88
C PRO A 108 2.61 4.07 2.75
N ASP A 109 2.98 4.97 1.85
CA ASP A 109 2.32 6.27 1.73
C ASP A 109 1.04 6.13 0.90
N ARG A 110 -0.08 5.84 1.57
CA ARG A 110 -1.39 5.98 0.92
C ARG A 110 -1.59 7.43 0.51
N PRO A 111 -2.03 7.68 -0.73
CA PRO A 111 -2.42 9.02 -1.13
C PRO A 111 -3.43 9.58 -0.15
N LYS A 112 -3.28 10.84 0.22
CA LYS A 112 -4.31 11.53 1.01
C LYS A 112 -5.65 11.39 0.31
N PRO A 113 -6.73 11.01 1.04
CA PRO A 113 -8.05 10.82 0.45
C PRO A 113 -8.58 12.12 -0.16
N LEU A 114 -9.49 11.98 -1.11
CA LEU A 114 -10.26 13.12 -1.61
C LEU A 114 -11.15 13.67 -0.48
N PRO A 115 -11.51 14.96 -0.52
CA PRO A 115 -12.54 15.50 0.37
C PRO A 115 -13.84 14.68 0.26
N ASP A 116 -14.49 14.40 1.39
CA ASP A 116 -15.68 13.55 1.47
C ASP A 116 -16.79 14.00 0.52
N ALA A 117 -17.01 15.33 0.39
CA ALA A 117 -18.00 15.87 -0.55
C ALA A 117 -17.69 15.51 -2.02
N ALA A 118 -16.41 15.46 -2.40
CA ALA A 118 -16.01 15.05 -3.75
C ALA A 118 -16.22 13.54 -3.95
N VAL A 119 -15.92 12.72 -2.93
CA VAL A 119 -16.17 11.27 -2.98
C VAL A 119 -17.66 11.00 -3.12
N VAL A 120 -18.50 11.63 -2.31
CA VAL A 120 -19.97 11.51 -2.41
C VAL A 120 -20.45 11.94 -3.80
N ARG A 121 -19.92 13.06 -4.34
CA ARG A 121 -20.26 13.51 -5.71
C ARG A 121 -19.91 12.45 -6.76
N ILE A 122 -18.74 11.80 -6.64
CA ILE A 122 -18.33 10.71 -7.54
C ILE A 122 -19.28 9.52 -7.39
N LEU A 123 -19.56 9.06 -6.17
CA LEU A 123 -20.45 7.92 -5.90
C LEU A 123 -21.86 8.11 -6.46
N THR A 124 -22.34 9.37 -6.46
CA THR A 124 -23.72 9.68 -6.87
C THR A 124 -23.87 10.04 -8.36
N THR A 125 -22.76 10.23 -9.09
CA THR A 125 -22.84 10.75 -10.48
C THR A 125 -22.00 9.99 -11.50
N TYR A 126 -21.05 9.13 -11.07
CA TYR A 126 -20.20 8.41 -12.01
C TYR A 126 -20.80 7.05 -12.38
N GLU A 127 -20.46 6.57 -13.58
CA GLU A 127 -20.79 5.23 -14.00
C GLU A 127 -20.06 4.18 -13.15
N PRO A 128 -20.70 3.02 -12.82
CA PRO A 128 -20.16 2.02 -11.90
C PRO A 128 -18.76 1.51 -12.26
N GLU A 129 -18.44 1.39 -13.54
CA GLU A 129 -17.13 0.93 -14.02
C GLU A 129 -15.97 1.85 -13.64
N HIS A 130 -16.23 3.10 -13.29
CA HIS A 130 -15.21 4.05 -12.86
C HIS A 130 -14.97 4.04 -11.34
N LEU A 131 -15.78 3.32 -10.57
CA LEU A 131 -15.76 3.35 -9.11
C LEU A 131 -14.79 2.33 -8.47
N TRP A 132 -14.34 1.31 -9.21
CA TRP A 132 -13.49 0.23 -8.67
C TRP A 132 -12.21 0.72 -7.97
N SER A 133 -11.63 1.80 -8.46
CA SER A 133 -10.41 2.37 -7.88
C SER A 133 -10.67 3.39 -6.77
N LEU A 134 -11.89 3.91 -6.68
CA LEU A 134 -12.25 5.00 -5.77
C LEU A 134 -12.03 4.63 -4.31
N TYR A 135 -12.37 3.40 -3.91
CA TYR A 135 -12.31 2.97 -2.51
C TYR A 135 -10.93 3.10 -1.86
N ARG A 136 -9.87 3.20 -2.66
CA ARG A 136 -8.51 3.47 -2.18
C ARG A 136 -8.29 4.94 -1.77
N ASN A 137 -9.13 5.83 -2.26
CA ASN A 137 -9.06 7.28 -2.09
C ASN A 137 -10.14 7.83 -1.15
N VAL A 138 -10.89 6.95 -0.47
CA VAL A 138 -11.96 7.29 0.48
C VAL A 138 -11.41 7.28 1.89
N SER A 139 -11.82 8.25 2.70
CA SER A 139 -11.48 8.25 4.13
C SER A 139 -12.17 7.08 4.86
N PRO A 140 -11.52 6.44 5.85
CA PRO A 140 -12.15 5.40 6.65
C PRO A 140 -13.40 5.89 7.40
N GLU A 141 -13.45 7.17 7.74
CA GLU A 141 -14.56 7.84 8.40
C GLU A 141 -15.79 7.90 7.49
N LEU A 142 -15.60 8.37 6.24
CA LEU A 142 -16.68 8.41 5.26
C LEU A 142 -17.19 7.00 4.95
N MET A 143 -16.28 6.04 4.75
CA MET A 143 -16.67 4.65 4.47
C MET A 143 -17.61 4.09 5.53
N ARG A 144 -17.35 4.38 6.82
CA ARG A 144 -18.22 3.94 7.93
C ARG A 144 -19.56 4.66 7.97
N SER A 145 -19.61 5.90 7.51
CA SER A 145 -20.82 6.73 7.56
C SER A 145 -21.71 6.60 6.32
N LEU A 146 -21.25 5.97 5.24
CA LEU A 146 -22.03 5.87 4.00
C LEU A 146 -23.40 5.22 4.19
N ALA A 147 -23.52 4.20 5.03
CA ALA A 147 -24.78 3.50 5.29
C ALA A 147 -25.88 4.41 5.90
N ALA A 148 -25.48 5.49 6.58
CA ALA A 148 -26.39 6.46 7.18
C ALA A 148 -26.41 7.82 6.43
N HIS A 149 -25.81 7.89 5.23
CA HIS A 149 -25.69 9.14 4.49
C HIS A 149 -27.04 9.68 4.03
N PRO A 150 -27.28 11.01 4.00
CA PRO A 150 -28.54 11.60 3.52
C PRO A 150 -28.89 11.22 2.08
N ASP A 151 -27.91 11.12 1.20
CA ASP A 151 -28.10 10.74 -0.19
C ASP A 151 -28.28 9.22 -0.33
N ALA A 152 -29.33 8.79 -1.06
CA ALA A 152 -29.67 7.39 -1.24
C ALA A 152 -28.62 6.59 -2.04
N GLU A 153 -27.99 7.22 -3.05
CA GLU A 153 -26.96 6.56 -3.83
C GLU A 153 -25.70 6.31 -3.00
N ALA A 154 -25.34 7.27 -2.13
CA ALA A 154 -24.25 7.08 -1.18
C ALA A 154 -24.55 5.94 -0.17
N ARG A 155 -25.81 5.84 0.33
CA ARG A 155 -26.21 4.70 1.18
C ARG A 155 -26.14 3.37 0.43
N ARG A 156 -26.54 3.34 -0.84
CA ARG A 156 -26.44 2.17 -1.71
C ARG A 156 -24.99 1.66 -1.79
N HIS A 157 -24.02 2.57 -1.91
CA HIS A 157 -22.60 2.21 -1.85
C HIS A 157 -22.15 1.78 -0.46
N GLY A 158 -22.79 2.29 0.61
CA GLY A 158 -22.55 1.85 1.99
C GLY A 158 -22.80 0.37 2.19
N VAL A 159 -23.78 -0.21 1.47
CA VAL A 159 -24.14 -1.65 1.53
C VAL A 159 -22.93 -2.56 1.24
N PHE A 160 -21.91 -2.10 0.52
CA PHE A 160 -20.68 -2.86 0.24
C PHE A 160 -19.95 -3.35 1.52
N HIS A 161 -20.21 -2.71 2.67
CA HIS A 161 -19.65 -3.10 3.96
C HIS A 161 -20.57 -4.00 4.79
N TRP A 162 -21.60 -4.62 4.18
CA TRP A 162 -22.62 -5.44 4.81
C TRP A 162 -22.10 -6.38 5.89
N SER A 163 -21.02 -7.12 5.60
CA SER A 163 -20.45 -8.10 6.53
C SER A 163 -19.84 -7.51 7.81
N ARG A 164 -19.62 -6.18 7.83
CA ARG A 164 -19.05 -5.45 8.99
C ARG A 164 -20.05 -4.60 9.74
N MET A 165 -21.29 -4.58 9.27
CA MET A 165 -22.38 -3.81 9.86
C MET A 165 -23.00 -4.55 11.04
N SER A 166 -23.47 -3.78 12.02
CA SER A 166 -24.37 -4.28 13.08
C SER A 166 -25.72 -4.71 12.50
N ASP A 167 -26.45 -5.52 13.25
CA ASP A 167 -27.79 -5.95 12.86
C ASP A 167 -28.75 -4.76 12.69
N ASP A 168 -28.61 -3.72 13.53
CA ASP A 168 -29.42 -2.49 13.44
C ASP A 168 -29.14 -1.71 12.14
N GLU A 169 -27.87 -1.60 11.73
CA GLU A 169 -27.50 -0.95 10.46
C GLU A 169 -28.02 -1.73 9.26
N ARG A 170 -27.92 -3.06 9.27
CA ARG A 170 -28.48 -3.95 8.23
C ARG A 170 -29.99 -3.82 8.15
N ALA A 171 -30.67 -3.85 9.29
CA ALA A 171 -32.13 -3.68 9.36
C ALA A 171 -32.57 -2.31 8.82
N ALA A 172 -31.82 -1.25 9.12
CA ALA A 172 -32.11 0.09 8.60
C ALA A 172 -32.00 0.15 7.07
N LEU A 173 -30.98 -0.48 6.46
CA LEU A 173 -30.81 -0.53 5.02
C LEU A 173 -31.87 -1.40 4.33
N LEU A 174 -32.30 -2.50 4.95
CA LEU A 174 -33.41 -3.33 4.45
C LEU A 174 -34.78 -2.60 4.49
N ALA A 175 -34.92 -1.64 5.38
CA ALA A 175 -36.11 -0.78 5.52
C ALA A 175 -35.91 0.62 4.90
N ASP A 176 -34.86 0.85 4.14
CA ASP A 176 -34.52 2.17 3.57
C ASP A 176 -35.69 2.74 2.74
N PRO A 177 -35.94 4.07 2.79
CA PRO A 177 -36.98 4.69 1.96
C PRO A 177 -36.74 4.55 0.45
N ASP A 178 -35.49 4.46 -0.01
CA ASP A 178 -35.15 4.28 -1.45
C ASP A 178 -35.14 2.78 -1.81
N GLU A 179 -35.86 2.41 -2.87
CA GLU A 179 -35.96 1.03 -3.33
C GLU A 179 -34.61 0.43 -3.76
N ARG A 180 -33.77 1.22 -4.41
CA ARG A 180 -32.44 0.76 -4.90
C ARG A 180 -31.51 0.42 -3.75
N VAL A 181 -31.62 1.12 -2.62
CA VAL A 181 -30.88 0.77 -1.38
C VAL A 181 -31.40 -0.53 -0.81
N ARG A 182 -32.74 -0.69 -0.71
CA ARG A 182 -33.36 -1.94 -0.25
C ARG A 182 -32.99 -3.15 -1.12
N GLU A 183 -32.99 -2.97 -2.46
CA GLU A 183 -32.59 -4.02 -3.40
C GLU A 183 -31.12 -4.42 -3.21
N ALA A 184 -30.21 -3.45 -3.07
CA ALA A 184 -28.80 -3.73 -2.80
C ALA A 184 -28.62 -4.44 -1.45
N ALA A 185 -29.32 -4.00 -0.39
CA ALA A 185 -29.29 -4.64 0.92
C ALA A 185 -29.85 -6.08 0.89
N ARG A 186 -30.97 -6.29 0.18
CA ARG A 186 -31.53 -7.64 -0.02
C ARG A 186 -30.57 -8.54 -0.79
N ALA A 187 -29.90 -8.02 -1.82
CA ALA A 187 -28.90 -8.78 -2.57
C ALA A 187 -27.75 -9.27 -1.67
N CYS A 188 -27.28 -8.42 -0.74
CA CYS A 188 -26.28 -8.84 0.25
C CYS A 188 -26.85 -9.85 1.26
N ALA A 189 -28.08 -9.62 1.75
CA ALA A 189 -28.74 -10.53 2.69
C ALA A 189 -29.01 -11.92 2.09
N LEU A 190 -29.19 -12.04 0.77
CA LEU A 190 -29.36 -13.34 0.10
C LEU A 190 -28.12 -14.25 0.26
N HIS A 191 -26.93 -13.69 0.39
CA HIS A 191 -25.72 -14.48 0.67
C HIS A 191 -25.72 -15.09 2.09
N GLU A 192 -26.61 -14.63 2.97
CA GLU A 192 -26.84 -15.17 4.32
C GLU A 192 -28.00 -16.19 4.34
N ASP A 193 -28.71 -16.41 3.21
CA ASP A 193 -29.76 -17.44 3.06
C ASP A 193 -29.19 -18.70 2.41
N PRO A 194 -29.01 -19.79 3.18
CA PRO A 194 -28.47 -21.06 2.66
C PRO A 194 -29.25 -21.65 1.50
N ALA A 195 -30.60 -21.48 1.47
CA ALA A 195 -31.45 -22.04 0.41
C ALA A 195 -31.23 -21.27 -0.93
N TRP A 196 -31.06 -19.96 -0.85
CA TRP A 196 -30.73 -19.17 -2.02
C TRP A 196 -29.33 -19.53 -2.54
N VAL A 197 -28.33 -19.61 -1.64
CA VAL A 197 -26.94 -19.99 -2.00
C VAL A 197 -26.93 -21.34 -2.72
N GLU A 198 -27.63 -22.34 -2.20
CA GLU A 198 -27.77 -23.66 -2.83
C GLU A 198 -28.34 -23.56 -4.24
N SER A 199 -29.37 -22.72 -4.44
CA SER A 199 -30.00 -22.53 -5.75
C SER A 199 -29.10 -21.81 -6.78
N GLN A 200 -28.13 -21.04 -6.31
CA GLN A 200 -27.21 -20.25 -7.15
C GLN A 200 -25.84 -20.90 -7.35
N LEU A 201 -25.53 -21.99 -6.63
CA LEU A 201 -24.20 -22.61 -6.68
C LEU A 201 -23.95 -23.23 -8.05
N PRO A 202 -22.94 -22.78 -8.80
CA PRO A 202 -22.61 -23.36 -10.09
C PRO A 202 -22.07 -24.81 -9.95
N ASP A 203 -22.45 -25.69 -10.88
CA ASP A 203 -21.97 -27.08 -10.91
C ASP A 203 -20.49 -27.22 -11.34
N ARG A 204 -19.90 -26.14 -11.88
CA ARG A 204 -18.52 -26.14 -12.42
C ARG A 204 -17.64 -25.17 -11.66
N PRO A 205 -16.33 -25.45 -11.55
CA PRO A 205 -15.36 -24.51 -10.98
C PRO A 205 -15.40 -23.17 -11.71
N CYS A 206 -15.62 -22.10 -10.95
CA CYS A 206 -15.59 -20.73 -11.45
C CYS A 206 -15.51 -19.74 -10.26
N HIS A 207 -15.17 -18.49 -10.54
CA HIS A 207 -15.04 -17.46 -9.52
C HIS A 207 -16.29 -17.29 -8.64
N SER A 208 -17.50 -17.38 -9.22
CA SER A 208 -18.75 -17.30 -8.47
C SER A 208 -18.92 -18.47 -7.50
N ARG A 209 -18.57 -19.70 -7.92
CA ARG A 209 -18.59 -20.87 -7.03
C ARG A 209 -17.63 -20.70 -5.87
N THR A 210 -16.37 -20.33 -6.15
CA THR A 210 -15.37 -20.03 -5.12
C THR A 210 -15.87 -19.01 -4.11
N HIS A 211 -16.45 -17.92 -4.60
CA HIS A 211 -16.98 -16.86 -3.74
C HIS A 211 -18.11 -17.36 -2.82
N LEU A 212 -19.08 -18.10 -3.38
CA LEU A 212 -20.20 -18.66 -2.60
C LEU A 212 -19.70 -19.64 -1.54
N LEU A 213 -18.81 -20.57 -1.89
CA LEU A 213 -18.27 -21.57 -0.97
C LEU A 213 -17.45 -20.96 0.18
N LEU A 214 -16.73 -19.87 -0.07
CA LEU A 214 -15.88 -19.22 0.94
C LEU A 214 -16.63 -18.23 1.84
N HIS A 215 -17.63 -17.51 1.31
CA HIS A 215 -18.13 -16.29 1.95
C HIS A 215 -19.63 -16.24 2.21
N SER A 216 -20.40 -17.22 1.72
CA SER A 216 -21.85 -17.22 1.87
C SER A 216 -22.31 -18.30 2.87
N ALA A 217 -23.54 -18.17 3.38
CA ALA A 217 -24.11 -19.18 4.27
C ALA A 217 -24.38 -20.48 3.50
N LEU A 218 -23.79 -21.58 3.95
CA LEU A 218 -23.93 -22.88 3.28
C LEU A 218 -25.03 -23.72 3.92
N SER A 219 -25.88 -24.33 3.07
CA SER A 219 -26.81 -25.36 3.54
C SER A 219 -26.04 -26.66 3.84
N ARG A 220 -26.63 -27.50 4.72
CA ARG A 220 -26.08 -28.84 4.96
C ARG A 220 -25.99 -29.66 3.67
N ALA A 221 -26.96 -29.53 2.78
CA ALA A 221 -26.96 -30.24 1.49
C ALA A 221 -25.79 -29.83 0.60
N VAL A 222 -25.46 -28.55 0.54
CA VAL A 222 -24.28 -28.06 -0.20
C VAL A 222 -22.99 -28.64 0.40
N VAL A 223 -22.86 -28.59 1.73
CA VAL A 223 -21.67 -29.12 2.43
C VAL A 223 -21.52 -30.64 2.16
N GLU A 224 -22.58 -31.42 2.36
CA GLU A 224 -22.58 -32.87 2.08
C GLU A 224 -22.31 -33.19 0.61
N GLY A 225 -22.85 -32.37 -0.31
CA GLY A 225 -22.60 -32.50 -1.74
C GLY A 225 -21.14 -32.30 -2.08
N VAL A 226 -20.51 -31.25 -1.54
CA VAL A 226 -19.07 -30.97 -1.74
C VAL A 226 -18.20 -32.08 -1.14
N LEU A 227 -18.51 -32.57 0.05
CA LEU A 227 -17.75 -33.65 0.69
C LEU A 227 -17.87 -34.99 -0.04
N THR A 228 -19.00 -35.24 -0.72
CA THR A 228 -19.25 -36.50 -1.42
C THR A 228 -18.71 -36.50 -2.86
N ALA A 229 -18.86 -35.38 -3.54
CA ALA A 229 -18.49 -35.21 -4.94
C ALA A 229 -18.10 -33.75 -5.23
N PRO A 230 -16.89 -33.31 -4.82
CA PRO A 230 -16.44 -31.97 -5.08
C PRO A 230 -16.30 -31.75 -6.60
N ALA A 231 -16.69 -30.56 -7.08
CA ALA A 231 -16.52 -30.19 -8.47
C ALA A 231 -15.06 -29.77 -8.79
N ASP A 232 -14.31 -29.43 -7.76
CA ASP A 232 -12.88 -29.08 -7.80
C ASP A 232 -12.18 -29.69 -6.58
N GLU A 233 -10.88 -30.01 -6.71
CA GLU A 233 -10.06 -30.54 -5.62
C GLU A 233 -9.94 -29.58 -4.42
N ASP A 234 -10.09 -28.27 -4.68
CA ASP A 234 -10.03 -27.22 -3.67
C ASP A 234 -11.38 -26.93 -2.99
N ASP A 235 -12.50 -27.47 -3.47
CA ASP A 235 -13.84 -27.18 -2.92
C ASP A 235 -13.92 -27.50 -1.42
N THR A 236 -13.37 -28.63 -0.96
CA THR A 236 -13.36 -29.03 0.45
C THR A 236 -12.54 -28.05 1.31
N TRP A 237 -11.42 -27.59 0.78
CA TRP A 237 -10.61 -26.56 1.42
C TRP A 237 -11.37 -25.22 1.52
N MET A 238 -12.10 -24.83 0.47
CA MET A 238 -12.91 -23.61 0.46
C MET A 238 -13.99 -23.64 1.54
N ILE A 239 -14.76 -24.73 1.64
CA ILE A 239 -15.78 -24.83 2.69
C ILE A 239 -15.17 -24.88 4.09
N ALA A 240 -13.99 -25.51 4.27
CA ALA A 240 -13.30 -25.53 5.57
C ALA A 240 -12.97 -24.13 6.10
N GLY A 241 -12.72 -23.18 5.21
CA GLY A 241 -12.50 -21.76 5.53
C GLY A 241 -13.79 -20.97 5.78
N ASN A 242 -14.95 -21.50 5.45
CA ASN A 242 -16.21 -20.78 5.58
C ASN A 242 -16.65 -20.63 7.04
N PRO A 243 -16.89 -19.40 7.54
CA PRO A 243 -17.27 -19.18 8.94
C PRO A 243 -18.65 -19.74 9.32
N THR A 244 -19.52 -20.02 8.33
CA THR A 244 -20.87 -20.54 8.57
C THR A 244 -20.94 -22.06 8.60
N LEU A 245 -19.79 -22.75 8.49
CA LEU A 245 -19.73 -24.20 8.47
C LEU A 245 -20.35 -24.80 9.75
N PRO A 246 -21.27 -25.81 9.64
CA PRO A 246 -21.85 -26.44 10.82
C PRO A 246 -20.79 -27.05 11.74
N PRO A 247 -20.95 -26.96 13.07
CA PRO A 247 -19.95 -27.47 14.02
C PRO A 247 -19.62 -28.96 13.87
N ASP A 248 -20.59 -29.79 13.54
CA ASP A 248 -20.37 -31.23 13.28
C ASP A 248 -19.54 -31.48 12.02
N THR A 249 -19.61 -30.59 11.03
CA THR A 249 -18.77 -30.63 9.85
C THR A 249 -17.35 -30.17 10.19
N VAL A 250 -17.18 -29.18 11.07
CA VAL A 250 -15.84 -28.77 11.58
C VAL A 250 -15.13 -29.96 12.24
N VAL A 251 -15.87 -30.73 13.10
CA VAL A 251 -15.36 -31.96 13.71
C VAL A 251 -14.92 -32.98 12.65
N LEU A 252 -15.75 -33.19 11.62
CA LEU A 252 -15.43 -34.11 10.53
C LEU A 252 -14.16 -33.69 9.76
N LEU A 253 -14.07 -32.42 9.38
CA LEU A 253 -12.96 -31.90 8.59
C LEU A 253 -11.67 -31.74 9.41
N ALA A 254 -11.74 -31.67 10.72
CA ALA A 254 -10.57 -31.75 11.59
C ALA A 254 -9.81 -33.08 11.48
N ALA A 255 -10.48 -34.13 10.95
CA ALA A 255 -9.89 -35.44 10.66
C ALA A 255 -9.80 -35.75 9.15
N ASP A 256 -9.94 -34.76 8.28
CA ASP A 256 -9.86 -34.93 6.82
C ASP A 256 -8.52 -35.54 6.41
N PRO A 257 -8.48 -36.45 5.41
CA PRO A 257 -7.22 -37.01 4.93
C PRO A 257 -6.25 -35.96 4.34
N ASN A 258 -6.78 -34.86 3.79
CA ASN A 258 -5.98 -33.79 3.21
C ASN A 258 -5.47 -32.84 4.32
N PRO A 259 -4.14 -32.74 4.55
CA PRO A 259 -3.59 -31.85 5.58
C PRO A 259 -3.91 -30.37 5.33
N LYS A 260 -4.13 -29.94 4.08
CA LYS A 260 -4.51 -28.56 3.78
C LYS A 260 -5.92 -28.21 4.29
N VAL A 261 -6.83 -29.16 4.26
CA VAL A 261 -8.18 -29.00 4.85
C VAL A 261 -8.06 -28.90 6.37
N ARG A 262 -7.28 -29.80 7.00
CA ARG A 262 -7.05 -29.76 8.45
C ARG A 262 -6.32 -28.48 8.89
N GLU A 263 -5.36 -28.00 8.10
CA GLU A 263 -4.68 -26.71 8.34
C GLU A 263 -5.67 -25.53 8.35
N GLN A 264 -6.61 -25.53 7.40
CA GLN A 264 -7.66 -24.50 7.31
C GLN A 264 -8.59 -24.54 8.52
N ILE A 265 -9.00 -25.75 8.94
CA ILE A 265 -9.79 -25.95 10.17
C ILE A 265 -9.00 -25.49 11.40
N ALA A 266 -7.72 -25.84 11.51
CA ALA A 266 -6.87 -25.45 12.63
C ALA A 266 -6.72 -23.91 12.80
N GLY A 267 -6.90 -23.16 11.72
CA GLY A 267 -6.88 -21.69 11.73
C GLY A 267 -8.19 -21.02 12.17
N ARG A 268 -9.27 -21.77 12.41
CA ARG A 268 -10.59 -21.23 12.77
C ARG A 268 -10.62 -20.75 14.22
N ALA A 269 -11.26 -19.60 14.45
CA ALA A 269 -11.42 -19.05 15.79
C ALA A 269 -12.53 -19.73 16.61
N ASP A 270 -13.45 -20.44 15.96
CA ASP A 270 -14.59 -21.14 16.56
C ASP A 270 -14.32 -22.63 16.87
N LEU A 271 -13.04 -23.03 16.83
CA LEU A 271 -12.62 -24.42 17.06
C LEU A 271 -12.82 -24.83 18.50
N GLY A 272 -13.52 -25.94 18.71
CA GLY A 272 -13.79 -26.50 20.02
C GLY A 272 -12.56 -27.11 20.72
N PRO A 273 -12.61 -27.33 22.05
CA PRO A 273 -11.47 -27.90 22.78
C PRO A 273 -11.06 -29.29 22.30
N ALA A 274 -12.04 -30.13 21.92
CA ALA A 274 -11.76 -31.49 21.46
C ALA A 274 -11.02 -31.52 20.13
N GLU A 275 -11.44 -30.69 19.19
CA GLU A 275 -10.82 -30.54 17.87
C GLU A 275 -9.41 -29.94 18.01
N ARG A 276 -9.22 -28.93 18.85
CA ARG A 276 -7.89 -28.36 19.13
C ARG A 276 -6.94 -29.42 19.65
N HIS A 277 -7.39 -30.22 20.61
CA HIS A 277 -6.58 -31.29 21.18
C HIS A 277 -6.11 -32.31 20.12
N VAL A 278 -6.98 -32.66 19.18
CA VAL A 278 -6.64 -33.55 18.06
C VAL A 278 -5.60 -32.88 17.13
N LEU A 279 -5.83 -31.62 16.76
CA LEU A 279 -4.98 -30.88 15.83
C LEU A 279 -3.62 -30.49 16.42
N VAL A 280 -3.50 -30.34 17.74
CA VAL A 280 -2.22 -30.18 18.45
C VAL A 280 -1.30 -31.40 18.28
N ALA A 281 -1.89 -32.59 18.13
CA ALA A 281 -1.16 -33.84 17.91
C ALA A 281 -1.15 -34.29 16.41
N ASP A 282 -1.53 -33.42 15.48
CA ASP A 282 -1.60 -33.74 14.05
C ASP A 282 -0.24 -34.21 13.51
N PRO A 283 -0.20 -35.22 12.62
CA PRO A 283 1.06 -35.65 12.01
C PRO A 283 1.75 -34.56 11.18
N ASP A 284 0.96 -33.63 10.57
CA ASP A 284 1.49 -32.57 9.73
C ASP A 284 1.91 -31.33 10.55
N PRO A 285 3.14 -30.86 10.45
CA PRO A 285 3.62 -29.70 11.20
C PRO A 285 2.95 -28.37 10.78
N ASP A 286 2.43 -28.24 9.56
CA ASP A 286 1.73 -27.04 9.12
C ASP A 286 0.37 -26.93 9.83
N VAL A 287 -0.33 -28.05 10.03
CA VAL A 287 -1.56 -28.12 10.84
C VAL A 287 -1.27 -27.75 12.30
N ARG A 288 -0.23 -28.36 12.93
CA ARG A 288 0.16 -28.00 14.30
C ARG A 288 0.59 -26.54 14.42
N GLY A 289 1.27 -26.01 13.39
CA GLY A 289 1.65 -24.59 13.31
C GLY A 289 0.45 -23.65 13.18
N ALA A 290 -0.62 -24.08 12.51
CA ALA A 290 -1.86 -23.33 12.42
C ALA A 290 -2.59 -23.26 13.77
N VAL A 291 -2.81 -24.41 14.42
CA VAL A 291 -3.48 -24.45 15.72
C VAL A 291 -2.65 -23.76 16.83
N ALA A 292 -1.32 -23.70 16.70
CA ALA A 292 -0.44 -23.00 17.64
C ALA A 292 -0.75 -21.48 17.78
N ARG A 293 -1.48 -20.91 16.84
CA ARG A 293 -1.93 -19.51 16.85
C ARG A 293 -3.30 -19.31 17.46
N HIS A 294 -4.04 -20.40 17.78
CA HIS A 294 -5.39 -20.31 18.29
C HIS A 294 -5.40 -19.66 19.69
N PRO A 295 -6.22 -18.59 19.92
CA PRO A 295 -6.15 -17.79 21.16
C PRO A 295 -6.49 -18.58 22.44
N ASP A 296 -7.34 -19.60 22.33
CA ASP A 296 -7.88 -20.35 23.45
C ASP A 296 -7.12 -21.65 23.75
N LEU A 297 -5.87 -21.78 23.28
CA LEU A 297 -5.02 -22.91 23.69
C LEU A 297 -4.87 -22.95 25.22
N ASP A 298 -5.11 -24.12 25.80
CA ASP A 298 -4.88 -24.33 27.23
C ASP A 298 -3.38 -24.45 27.56
N ALA A 299 -3.04 -24.55 28.85
CA ALA A 299 -1.66 -24.61 29.31
C ALA A 299 -0.92 -25.91 28.88
N GLU A 300 -1.65 -27.02 28.71
CA GLU A 300 -1.10 -28.30 28.28
C GLU A 300 -0.84 -28.30 26.77
N GLU A 301 -1.80 -27.83 25.99
CA GLU A 301 -1.67 -27.64 24.54
C GLU A 301 -0.48 -26.74 24.20
N ARG A 302 -0.35 -25.56 24.86
CA ARG A 302 0.80 -24.67 24.68
C ARG A 302 2.12 -25.33 25.03
N ARG A 303 2.15 -26.12 26.11
CA ARG A 303 3.36 -26.83 26.55
C ARG A 303 3.77 -27.91 25.54
N THR A 304 2.80 -28.63 24.98
CA THR A 304 3.02 -29.64 23.94
C THR A 304 3.64 -29.00 22.69
N LEU A 305 3.04 -27.91 22.19
CA LEU A 305 3.52 -27.19 21.02
C LEU A 305 4.87 -26.49 21.25
N ALA A 306 5.16 -26.04 22.48
CA ALA A 306 6.45 -25.47 22.85
C ALA A 306 7.61 -26.49 22.80
N ALA A 307 7.29 -27.77 22.94
CA ALA A 307 8.24 -28.89 22.85
C ALA A 307 8.15 -29.62 21.49
N ASP A 308 7.46 -29.05 20.49
CA ASP A 308 7.26 -29.69 19.18
C ASP A 308 8.59 -29.98 18.47
N PRO A 309 8.72 -31.12 17.77
CA PRO A 309 9.93 -31.42 17.00
C PRO A 309 10.19 -30.41 15.87
N ASP A 310 9.15 -29.84 15.26
CA ASP A 310 9.31 -28.86 14.18
C ASP A 310 9.56 -27.43 14.73
N PRO A 311 10.69 -26.79 14.37
CA PRO A 311 11.00 -25.44 14.85
C PRO A 311 10.00 -24.37 14.40
N ARG A 312 9.27 -24.58 13.30
CA ARG A 312 8.22 -23.64 12.84
C ARG A 312 7.01 -23.66 13.78
N VAL A 313 6.66 -24.82 14.32
CA VAL A 313 5.58 -24.96 15.31
C VAL A 313 5.98 -24.29 16.62
N ARG A 314 7.22 -24.56 17.10
CA ARG A 314 7.76 -23.89 18.30
C ARG A 314 7.77 -22.36 18.13
N LEU A 315 8.18 -21.87 16.95
CA LEU A 315 8.14 -20.44 16.64
C LEU A 315 6.69 -19.90 16.64
N ALA A 316 5.73 -20.65 16.09
CA ALA A 316 4.33 -20.22 16.06
C ALA A 316 3.74 -20.07 17.47
N VAL A 317 3.95 -21.05 18.35
CA VAL A 317 3.44 -20.98 19.73
C VAL A 317 4.19 -19.96 20.59
N SER A 318 5.48 -19.70 20.30
CA SER A 318 6.30 -18.78 21.09
C SER A 318 5.77 -17.35 21.16
N VAL A 319 4.94 -16.95 20.20
CA VAL A 319 4.26 -15.63 20.17
C VAL A 319 2.86 -15.66 20.78
N HIS A 320 2.39 -16.80 21.30
CA HIS A 320 1.04 -16.94 21.83
C HIS A 320 0.81 -16.03 23.05
N PRO A 321 -0.33 -15.29 23.11
CA PRO A 321 -0.60 -14.33 24.19
C PRO A 321 -0.73 -14.96 25.59
N GLY A 322 -1.09 -16.23 25.66
CA GLY A 322 -1.21 -16.98 26.91
C GLY A 322 0.12 -17.46 27.52
N LEU A 323 1.28 -17.23 26.86
CA LEU A 323 2.58 -17.50 27.45
C LEU A 323 3.10 -16.29 28.24
N SER A 324 3.60 -16.52 29.45
CA SER A 324 4.40 -15.54 30.17
C SER A 324 5.78 -15.36 29.50
N GLU A 325 6.49 -14.27 29.78
CA GLU A 325 7.84 -14.04 29.24
C GLU A 325 8.83 -15.13 29.70
N GLU A 326 8.64 -15.67 30.91
CA GLU A 326 9.47 -16.77 31.43
C GLU A 326 9.23 -18.09 30.69
N GLU A 327 7.97 -18.42 30.39
CA GLU A 327 7.61 -19.60 29.59
C GLU A 327 8.13 -19.45 28.16
N ARG A 328 7.94 -18.27 27.57
CA ARG A 328 8.39 -17.93 26.22
C ARG A 328 9.90 -18.07 26.06
N ALA A 329 10.67 -17.60 27.05
CA ALA A 329 12.13 -17.71 27.06
C ALA A 329 12.66 -19.16 27.13
N ARG A 330 11.81 -20.11 27.52
CA ARG A 330 12.18 -21.55 27.56
C ARG A 330 11.89 -22.26 26.23
N VAL A 331 11.14 -21.64 25.31
CA VAL A 331 10.87 -22.24 24.01
C VAL A 331 12.11 -22.13 23.12
N ASP A 332 12.57 -23.25 22.60
CA ASP A 332 13.68 -23.28 21.63
C ASP A 332 13.15 -22.92 20.23
N TYR A 333 13.24 -21.66 19.87
CA TYR A 333 12.84 -21.15 18.55
C TYR A 333 13.96 -20.38 17.86
N THR A 334 13.90 -20.34 16.53
CA THR A 334 14.78 -19.49 15.71
C THR A 334 13.92 -18.55 14.88
N VAL A 335 14.20 -17.24 14.98
CA VAL A 335 13.53 -16.24 14.16
C VAL A 335 14.27 -16.14 12.82
N PRO A 336 13.61 -16.45 11.68
CA PRO A 336 14.24 -16.31 10.37
C PRO A 336 14.61 -14.86 10.09
N MET A 337 15.85 -14.63 9.61
CA MET A 337 16.34 -13.29 9.24
C MET A 337 15.95 -12.91 7.80
N ASP A 338 15.69 -13.90 6.96
CA ASP A 338 15.53 -13.82 5.53
C ASP A 338 14.07 -13.62 5.04
N ARG A 339 13.10 -13.67 5.96
CA ARG A 339 11.73 -13.30 5.56
C ARG A 339 11.68 -11.80 5.28
N PRO A 340 11.25 -11.41 4.06
CA PRO A 340 10.96 -10.01 3.81
C PRO A 340 10.01 -9.53 4.90
N PHE A 341 10.37 -8.42 5.55
CA PHE A 341 9.49 -7.75 6.51
C PHE A 341 8.33 -7.17 5.71
N GLY A 342 7.47 -8.07 5.18
CA GLY A 342 6.36 -7.66 4.34
C GLY A 342 5.54 -6.60 5.06
N ALA A 343 5.31 -5.50 4.39
CA ALA A 343 4.31 -4.52 4.76
C ALA A 343 2.94 -5.21 4.71
N HIS A 344 2.61 -5.96 5.73
CA HIS A 344 1.22 -6.32 5.97
C HIS A 344 0.56 -5.06 6.51
N ALA A 345 -0.51 -4.65 5.85
CA ALA A 345 -1.36 -3.57 6.35
C ALA A 345 -1.56 -3.75 7.86
N ALA A 346 -1.44 -2.65 8.60
CA ALA A 346 -1.70 -2.66 10.03
C ALA A 346 -3.02 -3.41 10.31
N PRO A 347 -3.05 -4.31 11.29
CA PRO A 347 -4.26 -5.04 11.59
C PRO A 347 -5.40 -4.05 11.89
N TRP A 348 -6.53 -4.29 11.27
CA TRP A 348 -7.74 -3.54 11.54
C TRP A 348 -8.70 -4.44 12.33
N PRO A 349 -9.26 -4.02 13.45
CA PRO A 349 -9.13 -2.71 14.11
C PRO A 349 -7.74 -2.48 14.74
N PRO A 350 -7.41 -1.21 15.10
CA PRO A 350 -6.17 -0.89 15.81
C PRO A 350 -6.08 -1.72 17.09
N ARG A 351 -4.87 -2.20 17.37
CA ARG A 351 -4.63 -3.05 18.53
C ARG A 351 -4.75 -2.23 19.83
N ASP A 352 -5.15 -2.92 20.91
CA ASP A 352 -5.15 -2.34 22.25
C ASP A 352 -3.77 -1.76 22.60
N PRO A 353 -3.67 -0.48 22.99
CA PRO A 353 -2.39 0.16 23.32
C PRO A 353 -1.58 -0.56 24.40
N GLU A 354 -2.26 -1.19 25.37
CA GLU A 354 -1.58 -1.97 26.41
C GLU A 354 -0.99 -3.28 25.86
N ALA A 355 -1.67 -3.90 24.90
CA ALA A 355 -1.12 -5.05 24.20
C ALA A 355 0.11 -4.67 23.35
N VAL A 356 0.06 -3.52 22.68
CA VAL A 356 1.19 -2.98 21.92
C VAL A 356 2.38 -2.70 22.84
N ARG A 357 2.13 -2.10 24.02
CA ARG A 357 3.15 -1.82 25.03
C ARG A 357 3.78 -3.11 25.57
N ARG A 358 2.98 -4.13 25.87
CA ARG A 358 3.48 -5.44 26.29
C ARG A 358 4.39 -6.06 25.22
N ASP A 359 3.96 -6.02 23.96
CA ASP A 359 4.74 -6.52 22.83
C ASP A 359 6.07 -5.79 22.66
N ALA A 360 6.07 -4.46 22.78
CA ALA A 360 7.28 -3.64 22.67
C ALA A 360 8.31 -3.90 23.77
N HIS A 361 7.88 -4.43 24.92
CA HIS A 361 8.76 -4.79 26.04
C HIS A 361 9.07 -6.28 26.11
N SER A 362 8.50 -7.10 25.24
CA SER A 362 8.75 -8.54 25.23
C SER A 362 10.20 -8.88 24.93
N GLY A 363 10.71 -9.93 25.56
CA GLY A 363 11.99 -10.56 25.19
C GLY A 363 11.97 -11.17 23.79
N HIS A 364 10.78 -11.41 23.20
CA HIS A 364 10.63 -12.08 21.90
C HIS A 364 10.69 -11.12 20.71
N PRO A 365 11.64 -11.28 19.76
CA PRO A 365 11.82 -10.36 18.63
C PRO A 365 10.55 -10.18 17.77
N LEU A 366 9.79 -11.26 17.50
CA LEU A 366 8.57 -11.16 16.67
C LEU A 366 7.46 -10.34 17.34
N LEU A 367 7.36 -10.32 18.67
CA LEU A 367 6.42 -9.47 19.39
C LEU A 367 6.85 -8.00 19.29
N ARG A 368 8.13 -7.71 19.47
CA ARG A 368 8.67 -6.35 19.27
C ARG A 368 8.53 -5.90 17.81
N ARG A 369 8.76 -6.80 16.81
CA ARG A 369 8.49 -6.54 15.39
C ARG A 369 7.02 -6.23 15.13
N ARG A 370 6.09 -6.93 15.83
CA ARG A 370 4.66 -6.68 15.74
C ARG A 370 4.30 -5.29 16.29
N ALA A 371 4.88 -4.87 17.40
CA ALA A 371 4.73 -3.52 17.93
C ALA A 371 5.31 -2.45 16.99
N ALA A 372 6.49 -2.69 16.40
CA ALA A 372 7.14 -1.77 15.48
C ALA A 372 6.37 -1.49 14.16
N ARG A 373 5.34 -2.30 13.85
CA ARG A 373 4.44 -2.07 12.69
C ARG A 373 3.33 -1.08 12.96
N GLU A 374 3.08 -0.71 14.22
CA GLU A 374 2.02 0.23 14.56
C GLU A 374 2.39 1.65 14.10
N HIS A 375 1.45 2.30 13.42
CA HIS A 375 1.64 3.68 12.95
C HIS A 375 1.57 4.72 14.07
N THR A 376 0.97 4.34 15.20
CA THR A 376 0.77 5.22 16.35
C THR A 376 1.37 4.58 17.60
N LEU A 377 2.64 4.86 17.85
CA LEU A 377 3.34 4.45 19.07
C LEU A 377 3.54 5.65 20.00
N ALA A 378 3.52 5.39 21.31
CA ALA A 378 3.97 6.38 22.28
C ALA A 378 5.46 6.69 22.08
N PRO A 379 5.90 7.97 22.28
CA PRO A 379 7.29 8.37 22.02
C PRO A 379 8.36 7.55 22.76
N ASP A 380 8.06 7.07 23.97
CA ASP A 380 8.93 6.19 24.74
C ASP A 380 9.14 4.82 24.06
N LEU A 381 8.10 4.30 23.41
CA LEU A 381 8.20 3.04 22.66
C LEU A 381 8.96 3.23 21.34
N VAL A 382 8.77 4.37 20.66
CA VAL A 382 9.55 4.70 19.45
C VAL A 382 11.05 4.77 19.81
N ALA A 383 11.41 5.49 20.86
CA ALA A 383 12.80 5.60 21.31
C ALA A 383 13.40 4.22 21.68
N ARG A 384 12.64 3.39 22.40
CA ARG A 384 13.05 2.04 22.78
C ARG A 384 13.30 1.15 21.58
N LEU A 385 12.32 1.06 20.66
CA LEU A 385 12.39 0.17 19.50
C LEU A 385 13.40 0.64 18.45
N ALA A 386 13.74 1.95 18.43
CA ALA A 386 14.78 2.49 17.57
C ALA A 386 16.18 1.95 17.91
N GLU A 387 16.42 1.62 19.18
CA GLU A 387 17.69 1.07 19.67
C GLU A 387 17.64 -0.47 19.86
N ASP A 388 16.64 -1.14 19.28
CA ASP A 388 16.48 -2.58 19.41
C ASP A 388 17.66 -3.34 18.75
N ASP A 389 18.08 -4.43 19.36
CA ASP A 389 19.15 -5.29 18.82
C ASP A 389 18.70 -6.01 17.54
N ASP A 390 17.40 -6.29 17.41
CA ASP A 390 16.84 -6.98 16.24
C ASP A 390 16.67 -6.04 15.05
N LEU A 391 17.38 -6.34 13.96
CA LEU A 391 17.31 -5.56 12.71
C LEU A 391 15.86 -5.42 12.19
N GLY A 392 15.06 -6.49 12.30
CA GLY A 392 13.66 -6.48 11.84
C GLY A 392 12.79 -5.50 12.62
N VAL A 393 13.03 -5.34 13.93
CA VAL A 393 12.33 -4.33 14.75
C VAL A 393 12.68 -2.93 14.25
N ARG A 394 13.98 -2.64 14.07
CA ARG A 394 14.44 -1.32 13.62
C ARG A 394 13.92 -0.98 12.23
N VAL A 395 14.01 -1.92 11.28
CA VAL A 395 13.54 -1.73 9.90
C VAL A 395 12.02 -1.51 9.84
N LEU A 396 11.24 -2.31 10.58
CA LEU A 396 9.78 -2.16 10.61
C LEU A 396 9.36 -0.83 11.23
N LEU A 397 10.01 -0.39 12.30
CA LEU A 397 9.77 0.92 12.88
C LEU A 397 10.10 2.04 11.88
N ALA A 398 11.26 1.94 11.22
CA ALA A 398 11.70 2.90 10.20
C ALA A 398 10.74 2.98 9.01
N GLN A 399 10.17 1.85 8.59
CA GLN A 399 9.24 1.77 7.46
C GLN A 399 7.82 2.26 7.80
N ASN A 400 7.35 2.04 9.03
CA ASN A 400 5.93 2.22 9.35
C ASN A 400 5.65 3.46 10.20
N HIS A 401 6.56 3.90 11.07
CA HIS A 401 6.27 5.00 11.98
C HIS A 401 6.59 6.37 11.35
N PRO A 402 5.65 7.35 11.35
CA PRO A 402 5.87 8.66 10.73
C PRO A 402 7.00 9.46 11.39
N ASP A 403 7.16 9.33 12.72
CA ASP A 403 8.16 10.04 13.52
C ASP A 403 9.43 9.20 13.75
N ALA A 404 9.72 8.22 12.88
CA ALA A 404 10.95 7.44 12.98
C ALA A 404 12.19 8.38 12.99
N PRO A 405 13.12 8.22 13.98
CA PRO A 405 14.30 9.09 14.09
C PRO A 405 15.20 9.04 12.85
N ALA A 406 15.80 10.17 12.49
CA ALA A 406 16.70 10.28 11.33
C ALA A 406 17.87 9.28 11.37
N GLU A 407 18.46 9.10 12.55
CA GLU A 407 19.55 8.15 12.77
C GLU A 407 19.11 6.70 12.55
N LEU A 408 17.90 6.33 13.01
CA LEU A 408 17.32 5.02 12.77
C LEU A 408 17.08 4.78 11.27
N LEU A 409 16.56 5.78 10.54
CA LEU A 409 16.31 5.67 9.11
C LEU A 409 17.60 5.42 8.33
N LEU A 410 18.66 6.18 8.62
CA LEU A 410 19.96 6.02 7.98
C LEU A 410 20.61 4.68 8.35
N ARG A 411 20.64 4.32 9.64
CA ARG A 411 21.19 3.06 10.12
C ARG A 411 20.47 1.87 9.48
N SER A 412 19.13 1.89 9.49
CA SER A 412 18.33 0.83 8.85
C SER A 412 18.58 0.76 7.33
N PHE A 413 18.75 1.89 6.66
CA PHE A 413 19.10 1.92 5.24
C PHE A 413 20.49 1.31 4.98
N LEU A 414 21.46 1.54 5.82
CA LEU A 414 22.81 1.01 5.63
C LEU A 414 22.91 -0.48 5.95
N GLU A 415 22.20 -0.97 6.97
CA GLU A 415 22.25 -2.35 7.44
C GLU A 415 21.31 -3.30 6.67
N TYR A 416 20.16 -2.81 6.18
CA TYR A 416 19.15 -3.63 5.52
C TYR A 416 19.33 -3.66 4.00
N THR A 417 19.44 -4.87 3.43
CA THR A 417 19.63 -5.06 1.97
C THR A 417 18.40 -5.65 1.26
N GLY A 418 17.29 -5.82 1.98
CA GLY A 418 16.07 -6.43 1.46
C GLY A 418 15.20 -5.49 0.61
N PRO A 419 14.06 -6.01 0.12
CA PRO A 419 13.11 -5.23 -0.65
C PRO A 419 12.65 -3.99 0.14
N GLU A 420 12.30 -2.93 -0.60
CA GLU A 420 11.82 -1.65 -0.03
C GLU A 420 12.87 -0.80 0.72
N ARG A 421 14.14 -1.23 0.78
CA ARG A 421 15.23 -0.44 1.35
C ARG A 421 15.25 1.01 0.82
N ALA A 422 15.09 1.17 -0.50
CA ALA A 422 15.09 2.48 -1.14
C ALA A 422 13.97 3.41 -0.64
N ARG A 423 12.84 2.86 -0.19
CA ARG A 423 11.72 3.64 0.38
C ARG A 423 12.07 4.34 1.70
N LEU A 424 13.05 3.85 2.46
CA LEU A 424 13.49 4.56 3.66
C LEU A 424 13.97 5.98 3.34
N THR A 425 14.55 6.17 2.16
CA THR A 425 15.05 7.49 1.72
C THR A 425 13.94 8.48 1.34
N THR A 426 12.70 8.03 1.20
CA THR A 426 11.53 8.89 0.94
C THR A 426 10.83 9.35 2.21
N ARG A 427 11.24 8.82 3.39
CA ARG A 427 10.66 9.23 4.67
C ARG A 427 11.00 10.69 4.98
N PRO A 428 10.05 11.49 5.51
CA PRO A 428 10.26 12.92 5.75
C PRO A 428 11.48 13.24 6.63
N ASN A 429 11.76 12.36 7.62
CA ASN A 429 12.85 12.53 8.57
C ASN A 429 14.17 11.91 8.09
N PHE A 430 14.26 11.37 6.86
CA PHE A 430 15.51 10.81 6.36
C PHE A 430 16.59 11.91 6.25
N PRO A 431 17.83 11.68 6.73
CA PRO A 431 18.86 12.72 6.71
C PRO A 431 19.15 13.23 5.30
N CYS A 432 19.29 14.55 5.17
CA CYS A 432 19.66 15.22 3.92
C CYS A 432 21.09 15.76 3.95
N ALA A 433 21.80 15.71 5.09
CA ALA A 433 23.16 16.25 5.26
C ALA A 433 24.06 15.24 5.98
N GLY A 434 25.38 15.43 5.83
CA GLY A 434 26.38 14.54 6.41
C GLY A 434 26.59 13.24 5.62
N LEU A 435 26.07 13.17 4.37
CA LEU A 435 26.08 11.97 3.53
C LEU A 435 27.17 12.00 2.43
N ALA A 436 27.92 13.10 2.31
CA ALA A 436 28.97 13.26 1.28
C ALA A 436 30.03 12.13 1.32
N GLY A 437 30.32 11.58 2.50
CA GLY A 437 31.22 10.43 2.69
C GLY A 437 30.72 9.12 2.05
N CYS A 438 29.45 9.03 1.69
CA CYS A 438 28.89 7.87 1.00
C CYS A 438 29.30 7.76 -0.48
N ALA A 439 29.93 8.80 -1.05
CA ALA A 439 30.23 8.89 -2.48
C ALA A 439 31.14 7.79 -3.05
N ASP A 440 31.91 7.10 -2.22
CA ASP A 440 32.86 6.05 -2.62
C ASP A 440 32.42 4.63 -2.17
N HIS A 441 31.19 4.49 -1.70
CA HIS A 441 30.67 3.20 -1.23
C HIS A 441 30.46 2.21 -2.39
N GLU A 442 30.64 0.92 -2.17
CA GLU A 442 30.47 -0.14 -3.18
C GLU A 442 29.02 -0.21 -3.70
N ASP A 443 28.04 -0.04 -2.81
CA ASP A 443 26.62 -0.08 -3.12
C ASP A 443 26.15 1.24 -3.77
N PRO A 444 25.60 1.20 -4.99
CA PRO A 444 25.13 2.40 -5.69
C PRO A 444 24.00 3.13 -4.96
N LEU A 445 23.14 2.42 -4.22
CA LEU A 445 22.09 3.06 -3.42
C LEU A 445 22.67 3.92 -2.30
N VAL A 446 23.80 3.50 -1.72
CA VAL A 446 24.52 4.29 -0.72
C VAL A 446 25.24 5.47 -1.39
N ARG A 447 25.91 5.28 -2.57
CA ARG A 447 26.50 6.42 -3.31
C ARG A 447 25.47 7.46 -3.70
N ALA A 448 24.23 7.05 -4.01
CA ALA A 448 23.13 7.96 -4.33
C ALA A 448 22.76 8.90 -3.17
N LEU A 449 23.06 8.53 -1.91
CA LEU A 449 22.88 9.41 -0.75
C LEU A 449 23.79 10.66 -0.83
N ALA A 450 25.03 10.50 -1.29
CA ALA A 450 25.92 11.64 -1.48
C ALA A 450 25.39 12.61 -2.54
N ALA A 451 24.70 12.11 -3.58
CA ALA A 451 24.05 12.96 -4.58
C ALA A 451 22.80 13.70 -4.04
N ARG A 452 22.33 13.38 -2.84
CA ARG A 452 21.21 14.07 -2.16
C ARG A 452 21.67 15.09 -1.12
N ASP A 453 22.90 14.99 -0.64
CA ASP A 453 23.45 15.86 0.39
C ASP A 453 23.88 17.22 -0.23
N PRO A 454 23.19 18.33 0.09
CA PRO A 454 23.50 19.64 -0.50
C PRO A 454 24.90 20.16 -0.15
N GLN A 455 25.58 19.53 0.81
CA GLN A 455 26.96 19.87 1.20
C GLN A 455 28.03 19.08 0.44
N THR A 456 27.63 18.14 -0.42
CA THR A 456 28.60 17.37 -1.22
C THR A 456 29.46 18.29 -2.08
N PRO A 457 30.82 18.18 -2.03
CA PRO A 457 31.71 19.07 -2.74
C PRO A 457 31.53 19.00 -4.27
N PRO A 458 31.69 20.13 -4.99
CA PRO A 458 31.51 20.21 -6.45
C PRO A 458 32.27 19.15 -7.25
N GLY A 459 33.54 18.87 -6.88
CA GLY A 459 34.35 17.84 -7.54
C GLY A 459 33.82 16.42 -7.34
N THR A 460 33.24 16.12 -6.18
CA THR A 460 32.59 14.85 -5.92
C THR A 460 31.29 14.73 -6.73
N VAL A 461 30.49 15.80 -6.79
CA VAL A 461 29.26 15.82 -7.60
C VAL A 461 29.58 15.62 -9.08
N ASP A 462 30.63 16.33 -9.62
CA ASP A 462 31.04 16.14 -11.00
C ASP A 462 31.45 14.68 -11.28
N ARG A 463 32.20 14.05 -10.39
CA ARG A 463 32.57 12.63 -10.51
C ARG A 463 31.34 11.73 -10.51
N LEU A 464 30.38 11.95 -9.60
CA LEU A 464 29.14 11.15 -9.51
C LEU A 464 28.27 11.27 -10.78
N THR A 465 28.39 12.34 -11.59
CA THR A 465 27.70 12.40 -12.89
C THR A 465 28.24 11.40 -13.92
N ARG A 466 29.35 10.73 -13.62
CA ARG A 466 29.99 9.69 -14.45
C ARG A 466 29.98 8.34 -13.76
N ASP A 467 29.17 8.16 -12.70
CA ASP A 467 29.03 6.92 -11.97
C ASP A 467 28.51 5.79 -12.90
N PRO A 468 28.97 4.54 -12.74
CA PRO A 468 28.44 3.41 -13.52
C PRO A 468 26.93 3.22 -13.35
N ASP A 469 26.38 3.58 -12.18
CA ASP A 469 24.94 3.46 -11.90
C ASP A 469 24.16 4.70 -12.40
N ALA A 470 23.09 4.46 -13.16
CA ALA A 470 22.25 5.50 -13.74
C ALA A 470 21.50 6.35 -12.72
N GLN A 471 21.12 5.76 -11.59
CA GLN A 471 20.40 6.45 -10.51
C GLN A 471 21.34 7.46 -9.81
N VAL A 472 22.58 7.07 -9.56
CA VAL A 472 23.62 7.96 -9.01
C VAL A 472 23.88 9.12 -9.96
N ARG A 473 24.12 8.85 -11.28
CA ARG A 473 24.29 9.90 -12.30
C ARG A 473 23.10 10.86 -12.33
N SER A 474 21.89 10.31 -12.28
CA SER A 474 20.64 11.06 -12.32
C SER A 474 20.48 12.00 -11.11
N GLY A 475 20.84 11.54 -9.92
CA GLY A 475 20.87 12.33 -8.69
C GLY A 475 21.91 13.47 -8.77
N ALA A 476 23.13 13.14 -9.16
CA ALA A 476 24.24 14.09 -9.29
C ALA A 476 23.96 15.20 -10.33
N ALA A 477 23.31 14.89 -11.44
CA ALA A 477 22.93 15.89 -12.46
C ALA A 477 21.96 16.97 -11.93
N ARG A 478 21.14 16.64 -10.90
CA ARG A 478 20.22 17.58 -10.25
C ARG A 478 20.83 18.31 -9.05
N HIS A 479 22.07 18.00 -8.69
CA HIS A 479 22.67 18.51 -7.47
C HIS A 479 23.04 19.99 -7.58
N PRO A 480 22.70 20.86 -6.59
CA PRO A 480 22.94 22.31 -6.66
C PRO A 480 24.43 22.68 -6.79
N ASN A 481 25.36 21.88 -6.28
CA ASN A 481 26.79 22.11 -6.33
C ASN A 481 27.45 21.54 -7.61
N LEU A 482 26.68 21.11 -8.62
CA LEU A 482 27.25 20.67 -9.89
C LEU A 482 27.95 21.85 -10.58
N PRO A 483 29.24 21.71 -11.01
CA PRO A 483 29.93 22.78 -11.70
C PRO A 483 29.19 23.25 -12.95
N PRO A 484 29.10 24.59 -13.20
CA PRO A 484 28.32 25.13 -14.34
C PRO A 484 28.77 24.61 -15.71
N ALA A 485 30.09 24.39 -15.89
CA ALA A 485 30.62 23.81 -17.13
C ALA A 485 30.07 22.39 -17.36
N ARG A 486 30.05 21.55 -16.30
CA ARG A 486 29.54 20.19 -16.38
C ARG A 486 28.01 20.18 -16.59
N LEU A 487 27.30 21.09 -15.93
CA LEU A 487 25.87 21.25 -16.14
C LEU A 487 25.54 21.58 -17.61
N ALA A 488 26.32 22.46 -18.24
CA ALA A 488 26.16 22.79 -19.65
C ALA A 488 26.42 21.58 -20.58
N GLU A 489 27.41 20.74 -20.28
CA GLU A 489 27.66 19.49 -21.01
C GLU A 489 26.49 18.53 -20.89
N LEU A 490 25.96 18.34 -19.67
CA LEU A 490 24.86 17.42 -19.40
C LEU A 490 23.53 17.84 -20.05
N LEU A 491 23.33 19.13 -20.33
CA LEU A 491 22.18 19.58 -21.11
C LEU A 491 22.20 19.07 -22.55
N ALA A 492 23.36 18.68 -23.09
CA ALA A 492 23.48 18.07 -24.42
C ALA A 492 23.48 16.53 -24.38
N ASP A 493 23.50 15.93 -23.20
CA ASP A 493 23.52 14.48 -23.01
C ASP A 493 22.13 13.87 -23.20
N ALA A 494 22.01 12.79 -23.97
CA ALA A 494 20.74 12.16 -24.27
C ALA A 494 20.06 11.52 -23.03
N GLU A 495 20.84 11.04 -22.07
CA GLU A 495 20.34 10.42 -20.84
C GLU A 495 20.02 11.47 -19.77
N LEU A 496 20.91 12.44 -19.56
CA LEU A 496 20.88 13.30 -18.37
C LEU A 496 20.31 14.71 -18.62
N ALA A 497 20.03 15.10 -19.88
CA ALA A 497 19.57 16.45 -20.19
C ALA A 497 18.36 16.91 -19.39
N HIS A 498 17.39 16.01 -19.16
CA HIS A 498 16.20 16.32 -18.37
C HIS A 498 16.53 16.51 -16.88
N ARG A 499 17.53 15.80 -16.36
CA ARG A 499 18.01 15.95 -14.98
C ARG A 499 18.82 17.22 -14.79
N ALA A 500 19.67 17.52 -15.77
CA ALA A 500 20.42 18.78 -15.81
C ALA A 500 19.49 20.00 -15.89
N ALA A 501 18.45 19.96 -16.71
CA ALA A 501 17.47 21.04 -16.77
C ALA A 501 16.64 21.18 -15.48
N ALA A 502 16.48 20.12 -14.71
CA ALA A 502 15.84 20.13 -13.39
C ALA A 502 16.79 20.62 -12.26
N ASN A 503 18.04 20.96 -12.57
CA ASN A 503 19.00 21.43 -11.57
C ASN A 503 18.62 22.83 -11.06
N PRO A 504 18.53 23.06 -9.72
CA PRO A 504 18.16 24.36 -9.16
C PRO A 504 19.18 25.46 -9.44
N ALA A 505 20.43 25.12 -9.74
CA ALA A 505 21.50 26.06 -10.09
C ALA A 505 21.55 26.41 -11.60
N LEU A 506 20.55 25.98 -12.39
CA LEU A 506 20.48 26.30 -13.81
C LEU A 506 20.39 27.83 -14.03
N ASP A 507 21.28 28.36 -14.85
CA ASP A 507 21.32 29.79 -15.16
C ASP A 507 20.00 30.27 -15.79
N PRO A 508 19.38 31.34 -15.29
CA PRO A 508 18.15 31.91 -15.86
C PRO A 508 18.25 32.28 -17.34
N ALA A 509 19.47 32.64 -17.82
CA ALA A 509 19.71 32.89 -19.25
C ALA A 509 19.62 31.61 -20.09
N VAL A 510 20.03 30.46 -19.53
CA VAL A 510 19.87 29.14 -20.16
C VAL A 510 18.39 28.75 -20.18
N THR A 511 17.68 28.93 -19.07
CA THR A 511 16.24 28.73 -18.99
C THR A 511 15.49 29.48 -20.08
N ARG A 512 15.79 30.77 -20.25
CA ARG A 512 15.18 31.61 -21.30
C ARG A 512 15.46 31.07 -22.70
N ARG A 513 16.73 30.71 -22.99
CA ARG A 513 17.11 30.12 -24.30
C ARG A 513 16.35 28.81 -24.59
N LEU A 514 16.19 27.93 -23.61
CA LEU A 514 15.46 26.70 -23.78
C LEU A 514 13.98 26.95 -24.16
N LEU A 515 13.36 27.97 -23.55
CA LEU A 515 11.99 28.37 -23.88
C LEU A 515 11.87 29.05 -25.24
N GLU A 516 12.88 29.82 -25.69
CA GLU A 516 12.89 30.51 -26.99
C GLU A 516 13.07 29.53 -28.17
N THR A 517 13.87 28.49 -28.00
CA THR A 517 14.09 27.46 -29.02
C THR A 517 12.78 26.74 -29.37
N GLN A 518 11.93 26.47 -28.38
CA GLN A 518 10.63 25.87 -28.58
C GLN A 518 9.70 26.72 -29.46
N GLY A 519 9.67 28.04 -29.25
CA GLY A 519 8.81 28.95 -30.02
C GLY A 519 9.20 29.10 -31.51
N ARG A 520 10.40 28.64 -31.91
CA ARG A 520 10.85 28.62 -33.32
C ARG A 520 10.51 27.34 -34.06
N GLU A 521 10.48 26.21 -33.37
CA GLU A 521 10.13 24.89 -33.94
C GLU A 521 8.60 24.69 -34.05
N ALA A 522 7.79 25.44 -33.30
CA ALA A 522 6.34 25.41 -33.33
C ALA A 522 5.72 26.36 -34.40
N ARG A 523 6.52 27.16 -35.11
CA ARG A 523 6.13 28.04 -36.24
C ARG A 523 6.56 27.42 -37.57
#